data_40f5e10af6dbf9a3552227c76b812604
#
_entry.id   40f5e10af6dbf9a3552227c76b812604
#
_cell.length_a   1.000
_cell.length_b   1.000
_cell.length_c   1.000
_cell.angle_alpha   90.00
_cell.angle_beta   90.00
_cell.angle_gamma   90.00
#
_symmetry.space_group_name_H-M   'P 1'
#
loop_
_entity.id
_entity.type
_entity.pdbx_description
1 polymer ?
#
loop_
_entity_poly.entity_id
_entity_poly.type
_entity_poly.pdbx_seq_one_letter_code
_entity_poly.pdbx_strand_id
1 'polypeptide(L)'
;MELTRVQTDALVIGGGLAGLSAALELRARGWDVTIVSKGKVGQSGNTIMTRNSMAAVLVEAPTSGTVIEHVQDTLVGGAYLNDRELVRKLAAKAEEGIKSLERWGVPFLRQDGRISSKGSPGHGRERIVTVDARHLRSTHNAGLALSLPLLEKAKEAGVTLLNGILITGLLKQDGTVGGAYGLDRSKPQAWVFESRVVILASGGVGKLYPLTTNAGDVSGDGYALGYLAGAKVRDMEFIQFHPTVSMVASKEVLSTAPLSAGAVLRNKLGDAFMTRYSPEGDMATRDVMARAVYEEIKSGRGSDNGGVYVDYSQVSPAKMAKEYEPIQRRLNGRSTIEVGTAAHFMMGGIVIDEFGRTGVPGLYACGEVTGGVHGANRLAGNALTEAVVFGIEAGRHAGSSRDPGASVPSTLKFTEIEQLLAQDGIYLRHDLPRVAEGNDVQAEPSLDGIKREMRSLMGLNVGIVRSGPGLWHTKEKLGQFQTYLQTYPCRRYSELLALSQLKLMILTALLITEAAWERQESLGAHYRVD
;
A
#
# COMPACT_ATOMS: atom_id res chain seq x y z
N MET A 1 -10.10 28.79 -11.59
CA MET A 1 -10.19 27.74 -10.55
C MET A 1 -10.10 28.43 -9.19
N GLU A 2 -10.94 28.01 -8.23
CA GLU A 2 -10.88 28.54 -6.85
C GLU A 2 -9.66 28.00 -6.10
N LEU A 3 -9.13 28.78 -5.15
CA LEU A 3 -8.06 28.37 -4.25
C LEU A 3 -8.57 28.36 -2.81
N THR A 4 -8.41 27.24 -2.13
CA THR A 4 -8.63 27.12 -0.69
C THR A 4 -7.31 26.91 0.03
N ARG A 5 -7.08 27.67 1.09
CA ARG A 5 -5.90 27.56 1.98
C ARG A 5 -6.34 27.00 3.32
N VAL A 6 -5.54 26.07 3.84
CA VAL A 6 -5.72 25.46 5.15
C VAL A 6 -4.41 25.55 5.91
N GLN A 7 -4.47 26.06 7.14
CA GLN A 7 -3.35 26.03 8.08
C GLN A 7 -3.62 24.98 9.16
N THR A 8 -2.63 24.18 9.48
CA THR A 8 -2.71 23.13 10.50
C THR A 8 -1.31 22.89 11.09
N ASP A 9 -1.19 22.36 12.30
CA ASP A 9 0.13 22.02 12.85
C ASP A 9 0.72 20.82 12.11
N ALA A 10 -0.10 19.80 11.80
CA ALA A 10 0.32 18.60 11.09
C ALA A 10 -0.65 18.22 9.97
N LEU A 11 -0.10 18.00 8.79
CA LEU A 11 -0.82 17.47 7.63
C LEU A 11 -0.51 15.99 7.45
N VAL A 12 -1.54 15.14 7.49
CA VAL A 12 -1.41 13.69 7.20
C VAL A 12 -2.00 13.39 5.83
N ILE A 13 -1.19 12.88 4.92
CA ILE A 13 -1.59 12.54 3.55
C ILE A 13 -1.88 11.04 3.47
N GLY A 14 -3.15 10.69 3.51
CA GLY A 14 -3.65 9.31 3.52
C GLY A 14 -4.45 8.97 4.79
N GLY A 15 -5.68 8.47 4.59
CA GLY A 15 -6.65 8.19 5.65
C GLY A 15 -6.79 6.70 5.98
N GLY A 16 -5.75 5.88 5.74
CA GLY A 16 -5.69 4.48 6.14
C GLY A 16 -5.26 4.28 7.60
N LEU A 17 -4.97 3.04 8.00
CA LEU A 17 -4.56 2.68 9.37
C LEU A 17 -3.36 3.52 9.85
N ALA A 18 -2.31 3.63 9.05
CA ALA A 18 -1.11 4.37 9.42
C ALA A 18 -1.40 5.86 9.67
N GLY A 19 -2.13 6.50 8.75
CA GLY A 19 -2.46 7.93 8.87
C GLY A 19 -3.39 8.23 10.05
N LEU A 20 -4.42 7.40 10.28
CA LEU A 20 -5.31 7.53 11.43
C LEU A 20 -4.55 7.35 12.75
N SER A 21 -3.63 6.37 12.82
CA SER A 21 -2.80 6.14 14.01
C SER A 21 -1.89 7.34 14.30
N ALA A 22 -1.24 7.90 13.27
CA ALA A 22 -0.39 9.07 13.41
C ALA A 22 -1.19 10.30 13.86
N ALA A 23 -2.36 10.54 13.27
CA ALA A 23 -3.22 11.66 13.61
C ALA A 23 -3.73 11.60 15.07
N LEU A 24 -4.12 10.42 15.54
CA LEU A 24 -4.57 10.22 16.93
C LEU A 24 -3.43 10.50 17.94
N GLU A 25 -2.21 10.08 17.64
CA GLU A 25 -1.05 10.36 18.49
C GLU A 25 -0.68 11.86 18.51
N LEU A 26 -0.79 12.56 17.39
CA LEU A 26 -0.59 13.99 17.30
C LEU A 26 -1.65 14.76 18.10
N ARG A 27 -2.93 14.40 17.93
CA ARG A 27 -4.04 15.01 18.69
C ARG A 27 -3.91 14.80 20.19
N ALA A 28 -3.48 13.60 20.63
CA ALA A 28 -3.22 13.33 22.03
C ALA A 28 -2.12 14.25 22.66
N ARG A 29 -1.32 14.91 21.81
CA ARG A 29 -0.29 15.90 22.19
C ARG A 29 -0.73 17.35 21.98
N GLY A 30 -2.00 17.56 21.65
CA GLY A 30 -2.60 18.89 21.51
C GLY A 30 -2.31 19.59 20.18
N TRP A 31 -1.84 18.86 19.15
CA TRP A 31 -1.61 19.42 17.81
C TRP A 31 -2.92 19.58 17.05
N ASP A 32 -3.02 20.63 16.24
CA ASP A 32 -4.06 20.72 15.22
C ASP A 32 -3.69 19.84 14.04
N VAL A 33 -4.59 18.90 13.66
CA VAL A 33 -4.29 17.85 12.67
C VAL A 33 -5.34 17.82 11.58
N THR A 34 -4.88 17.87 10.34
CA THR A 34 -5.70 17.67 9.16
C THR A 34 -5.27 16.38 8.45
N ILE A 35 -6.21 15.45 8.25
CA ILE A 35 -6.03 14.31 7.34
C ILE A 35 -6.63 14.66 5.99
N VAL A 36 -5.82 14.52 4.95
CA VAL A 36 -6.24 14.66 3.55
C VAL A 36 -6.19 13.31 2.87
N SER A 37 -7.26 12.94 2.17
CA SER A 37 -7.32 11.68 1.42
C SER A 37 -7.92 11.88 0.03
N LYS A 38 -7.34 11.22 -0.95
CA LYS A 38 -7.84 11.12 -2.32
C LYS A 38 -9.18 10.36 -2.41
N GLY A 39 -9.40 9.42 -1.50
CA GLY A 39 -10.66 8.72 -1.29
C GLY A 39 -11.38 9.22 -0.03
N LYS A 40 -12.08 8.33 0.67
CA LYS A 40 -12.74 8.62 1.96
C LYS A 40 -11.87 8.15 3.11
N VAL A 41 -11.53 9.03 4.04
CA VAL A 41 -10.78 8.70 5.26
C VAL A 41 -11.46 7.55 6.00
N GLY A 42 -10.69 6.52 6.37
CA GLY A 42 -11.17 5.32 7.05
C GLY A 42 -12.07 4.39 6.23
N GLN A 43 -12.45 4.77 5.01
CA GLN A 43 -13.40 4.02 4.17
C GLN A 43 -12.88 3.78 2.75
N SER A 44 -11.63 4.03 2.48
CA SER A 44 -10.95 3.78 1.21
C SER A 44 -9.52 3.30 1.45
N GLY A 45 -8.76 3.02 0.38
CA GLY A 45 -7.40 2.50 0.47
C GLY A 45 -7.34 1.02 0.88
N ASN A 46 -6.10 0.54 1.10
CA ASN A 46 -5.87 -0.89 1.34
C ASN A 46 -6.34 -1.38 2.71
N THR A 47 -6.46 -0.52 3.71
CA THR A 47 -6.90 -0.92 5.06
C THR A 47 -8.25 -1.64 5.02
N ILE A 48 -9.21 -1.15 4.23
CA ILE A 48 -10.55 -1.77 4.16
C ILE A 48 -10.55 -3.12 3.41
N MET A 49 -9.55 -3.36 2.55
CA MET A 49 -9.41 -4.58 1.75
C MET A 49 -8.71 -5.72 2.50
N THR A 50 -8.22 -5.47 3.72
CA THR A 50 -7.44 -6.46 4.48
C THR A 50 -8.28 -7.60 5.02
N ARG A 51 -7.61 -8.71 5.36
CA ARG A 51 -8.17 -9.84 6.11
C ARG A 51 -8.02 -9.67 7.62
N ASN A 52 -7.71 -8.46 8.09
CA ASN A 52 -7.65 -8.08 9.50
C ASN A 52 -6.64 -8.87 10.36
N SER A 53 -5.60 -9.43 9.73
CA SER A 53 -4.58 -10.21 10.42
C SER A 53 -3.35 -9.36 10.71
N MET A 54 -2.91 -9.35 11.96
CA MET A 54 -1.74 -8.63 12.46
C MET A 54 -0.79 -9.60 13.15
N ALA A 55 0.52 -9.45 12.92
CA ALA A 55 1.53 -10.24 13.63
C ALA A 55 1.98 -9.50 14.88
N ALA A 56 1.79 -10.10 16.04
CA ALA A 56 2.22 -9.54 17.33
C ALA A 56 2.56 -10.65 18.33
N VAL A 57 3.63 -10.44 19.08
CA VAL A 57 3.91 -11.22 20.29
C VAL A 57 3.09 -10.58 21.42
N LEU A 58 2.24 -11.37 22.06
CA LEU A 58 1.38 -10.92 23.16
C LEU A 58 1.76 -11.64 24.45
N VAL A 59 1.92 -10.90 25.52
CA VAL A 59 2.21 -11.46 26.86
C VAL A 59 1.10 -12.42 27.31
N GLU A 60 -0.17 -12.10 26.98
CA GLU A 60 -1.33 -12.94 27.32
C GLU A 60 -1.49 -14.19 26.42
N ALA A 61 -0.72 -14.32 25.33
CA ALA A 61 -0.75 -15.45 24.40
C ALA A 61 0.64 -16.11 24.31
N PRO A 62 1.00 -17.02 25.23
CA PRO A 62 2.36 -17.63 25.28
C PRO A 62 2.76 -18.37 24.00
N THR A 63 1.80 -18.88 23.21
CA THR A 63 2.06 -19.52 21.93
C THR A 63 2.59 -18.55 20.86
N SER A 64 2.45 -17.23 21.07
CA SER A 64 2.96 -16.20 20.16
C SER A 64 4.50 -16.10 20.11
N GLY A 65 5.19 -16.74 21.07
CA GLY A 65 6.64 -16.78 21.16
C GLY A 65 7.25 -15.52 21.77
N THR A 66 8.45 -15.19 21.34
CA THR A 66 9.23 -14.04 21.83
C THR A 66 9.40 -12.97 20.74
N VAL A 67 9.71 -11.74 21.16
CA VAL A 67 10.09 -10.63 20.26
C VAL A 67 11.29 -11.02 19.40
N ILE A 68 12.28 -11.72 19.97
CA ILE A 68 13.48 -12.18 19.23
C ILE A 68 13.10 -13.14 18.11
N GLU A 69 12.20 -14.11 18.36
CA GLU A 69 11.71 -15.02 17.32
C GLU A 69 10.92 -14.27 16.23
N HIS A 70 10.14 -13.24 16.59
CA HIS A 70 9.45 -12.41 15.60
C HIS A 70 10.43 -11.62 14.72
N VAL A 71 11.48 -11.05 15.32
CA VAL A 71 12.57 -10.39 14.58
C VAL A 71 13.24 -11.39 13.64
N GLN A 72 13.64 -12.57 14.14
CA GLN A 72 14.34 -13.58 13.34
C GLN A 72 13.49 -14.07 12.15
N ASP A 73 12.22 -14.41 12.38
CA ASP A 73 11.32 -14.83 11.30
C ASP A 73 11.19 -13.75 10.23
N THR A 74 11.06 -12.47 10.65
CA THR A 74 10.92 -11.34 9.73
C THR A 74 12.19 -11.12 8.90
N LEU A 75 13.38 -11.25 9.52
CA LEU A 75 14.66 -11.13 8.82
C LEU A 75 14.85 -12.27 7.81
N VAL A 76 14.56 -13.50 8.20
CA VAL A 76 14.61 -14.68 7.30
C VAL A 76 13.64 -14.50 6.15
N GLY A 77 12.38 -14.15 6.44
CA GLY A 77 11.34 -13.92 5.44
C GLY A 77 11.72 -12.84 4.44
N GLY A 78 12.41 -11.79 4.87
CA GLY A 78 12.90 -10.69 4.04
C GLY A 78 14.27 -10.94 3.38
N ALA A 79 14.78 -12.19 3.46
CA ALA A 79 16.10 -12.56 2.95
C ALA A 79 17.25 -11.70 3.51
N TYR A 80 17.12 -11.23 4.73
CA TYR A 80 18.07 -10.37 5.45
C TYR A 80 18.37 -9.01 4.80
N LEU A 81 17.59 -8.57 3.83
CA LEU A 81 17.66 -7.21 3.26
C LEU A 81 16.97 -6.15 4.13
N ASN A 82 16.23 -6.61 5.13
CA ASN A 82 15.54 -5.73 6.07
C ASN A 82 16.49 -4.76 6.77
N ASP A 83 16.01 -3.58 7.09
CA ASP A 83 16.62 -2.73 8.10
C ASP A 83 16.37 -3.36 9.48
N ARG A 84 17.43 -3.75 10.17
CA ARG A 84 17.35 -4.49 11.44
C ARG A 84 16.74 -3.67 12.56
N GLU A 85 16.97 -2.35 12.58
CA GLU A 85 16.41 -1.47 13.62
C GLU A 85 14.88 -1.31 13.41
N LEU A 86 14.44 -1.16 12.17
CA LEU A 86 13.01 -1.12 11.85
C LEU A 86 12.32 -2.44 12.22
N VAL A 87 12.93 -3.59 11.93
CA VAL A 87 12.38 -4.91 12.30
C VAL A 87 12.31 -5.08 13.83
N ARG A 88 13.34 -4.68 14.55
CA ARG A 88 13.34 -4.70 16.02
C ARG A 88 12.24 -3.81 16.59
N LYS A 89 12.09 -2.59 16.06
CA LYS A 89 11.04 -1.66 16.44
C LYS A 89 9.66 -2.26 16.19
N LEU A 90 9.43 -2.79 14.97
CA LEU A 90 8.18 -3.47 14.61
C LEU A 90 7.80 -4.53 15.65
N ALA A 91 8.69 -5.48 15.91
CA ALA A 91 8.41 -6.62 16.78
C ALA A 91 8.26 -6.21 18.25
N ALA A 92 9.09 -5.29 18.74
CA ALA A 92 9.03 -4.81 20.12
C ALA A 92 7.80 -3.96 20.41
N LYS A 93 7.27 -3.23 19.41
CA LYS A 93 6.12 -2.33 19.55
C LYS A 93 4.79 -2.92 19.09
N ALA A 94 4.80 -4.14 18.55
CA ALA A 94 3.60 -4.80 18.04
C ALA A 94 2.48 -4.93 19.10
N GLU A 95 2.81 -5.37 20.31
CA GLU A 95 1.83 -5.49 21.41
C GLU A 95 1.27 -4.12 21.82
N GLU A 96 2.10 -3.09 21.93
CA GLU A 96 1.66 -1.72 22.20
C GLU A 96 0.71 -1.22 21.12
N GLY A 97 1.00 -1.52 19.85
CA GLY A 97 0.13 -1.23 18.71
C GLY A 97 -1.25 -1.88 18.86
N ILE A 98 -1.30 -3.19 19.18
CA ILE A 98 -2.55 -3.92 19.43
C ILE A 98 -3.34 -3.28 20.58
N LYS A 99 -2.69 -3.00 21.72
CA LYS A 99 -3.32 -2.35 22.87
C LYS A 99 -3.84 -0.95 22.57
N SER A 100 -3.15 -0.21 21.69
CA SER A 100 -3.61 1.10 21.23
C SER A 100 -4.86 0.98 20.38
N LEU A 101 -4.89 0.01 19.45
CA LEU A 101 -6.08 -0.26 18.64
C LEU A 101 -7.28 -0.64 19.52
N GLU A 102 -7.10 -1.47 20.55
CA GLU A 102 -8.17 -1.80 21.50
C GLU A 102 -8.69 -0.54 22.24
N ARG A 103 -7.79 0.32 22.72
CA ARG A 103 -8.18 1.60 23.34
C ARG A 103 -8.93 2.52 22.38
N TRP A 104 -8.67 2.42 21.09
CA TRP A 104 -9.39 3.15 20.05
C TRP A 104 -10.67 2.45 19.56
N GLY A 105 -11.05 1.32 20.24
CA GLY A 105 -12.31 0.63 20.00
C GLY A 105 -12.26 -0.49 18.95
N VAL A 106 -11.07 -0.91 18.49
CA VAL A 106 -10.95 -2.03 17.55
C VAL A 106 -11.17 -3.35 18.28
N PRO A 107 -12.15 -4.18 17.87
CA PRO A 107 -12.40 -5.47 18.49
C PRO A 107 -11.44 -6.54 17.95
N PHE A 108 -10.86 -7.36 18.83
CA PHE A 108 -10.07 -8.53 18.45
C PHE A 108 -10.80 -9.83 18.79
N LEU A 109 -10.55 -10.86 17.98
CA LEU A 109 -11.07 -12.21 18.29
C LEU A 109 -10.44 -12.70 19.60
N ARG A 110 -11.31 -13.21 20.52
CA ARG A 110 -10.92 -13.71 21.82
C ARG A 110 -11.35 -15.15 22.00
N GLN A 111 -10.52 -15.89 22.74
CA GLN A 111 -10.83 -17.20 23.28
C GLN A 111 -10.54 -17.17 24.78
N ASP A 112 -11.48 -17.61 25.60
CA ASP A 112 -11.38 -17.62 27.07
C ASP A 112 -10.96 -16.23 27.65
N GLY A 113 -11.53 -15.15 27.07
CA GLY A 113 -11.29 -13.77 27.48
C GLY A 113 -9.97 -13.16 26.97
N ARG A 114 -9.07 -13.93 26.37
CA ARG A 114 -7.77 -13.48 25.85
C ARG A 114 -7.81 -13.33 24.33
N ILE A 115 -6.99 -12.42 23.78
CA ILE A 115 -6.84 -12.32 22.33
C ILE A 115 -6.30 -13.63 21.78
N SER A 116 -7.00 -14.23 20.82
CA SER A 116 -6.58 -15.48 20.19
C SER A 116 -5.53 -15.22 19.10
N SER A 117 -4.51 -16.08 19.05
CA SER A 117 -3.50 -16.09 18.01
C SER A 117 -3.51 -17.40 17.23
N LYS A 118 -2.96 -17.37 15.99
CA LYS A 118 -2.85 -18.53 15.10
C LYS A 118 -1.55 -18.50 14.32
N GLY A 119 -1.16 -19.64 13.75
CA GLY A 119 0.00 -19.76 12.87
C GLY A 119 -0.23 -19.18 11.48
N SER A 120 0.86 -18.91 10.79
CA SER A 120 0.87 -18.55 9.36
C SER A 120 2.22 -18.95 8.74
N PRO A 121 2.26 -19.34 7.45
CA PRO A 121 3.52 -19.65 6.76
C PRO A 121 4.58 -18.55 6.95
N GLY A 122 5.83 -18.97 7.21
CA GLY A 122 6.97 -18.08 7.48
C GLY A 122 7.10 -17.61 8.93
N HIS A 123 6.11 -17.89 9.80
CA HIS A 123 6.21 -17.63 11.25
C HIS A 123 6.47 -18.94 12.00
N GLY A 124 7.51 -18.97 12.83
CA GLY A 124 7.83 -20.12 13.67
C GLY A 124 6.88 -20.31 14.87
N ARG A 125 6.02 -19.34 15.15
CA ARG A 125 5.07 -19.33 16.27
C ARG A 125 3.68 -18.83 15.85
N GLU A 126 2.67 -19.09 16.69
CA GLU A 126 1.29 -18.64 16.48
C GLU A 126 1.10 -17.18 16.93
N ARG A 127 1.55 -16.21 16.14
CA ARG A 127 1.48 -14.79 16.50
C ARG A 127 0.52 -13.95 15.67
N ILE A 128 -0.30 -14.58 14.83
CA ILE A 128 -1.27 -13.85 14.02
C ILE A 128 -2.55 -13.65 14.82
N VAL A 129 -2.79 -12.41 15.23
CA VAL A 129 -4.04 -11.96 15.82
C VAL A 129 -4.99 -11.44 14.74
N THR A 130 -6.30 -11.51 14.99
CA THR A 130 -7.30 -11.14 13.98
C THR A 130 -8.32 -10.19 14.59
N VAL A 131 -8.60 -9.08 13.89
CA VAL A 131 -9.69 -8.16 14.26
C VAL A 131 -11.03 -8.84 14.02
N ASP A 132 -11.95 -8.71 14.97
CA ASP A 132 -13.29 -9.30 14.89
C ASP A 132 -14.19 -8.49 13.95
N ALA A 133 -14.43 -9.04 12.77
CA ALA A 133 -15.30 -8.43 11.75
C ALA A 133 -16.68 -9.09 11.65
N ARG A 134 -17.06 -9.99 12.58
CA ARG A 134 -18.33 -10.76 12.52
C ARG A 134 -19.57 -9.88 12.57
N HIS A 135 -19.45 -8.67 13.14
CA HIS A 135 -20.54 -7.70 13.19
C HIS A 135 -20.79 -6.99 11.82
N LEU A 136 -19.86 -7.11 10.87
CA LEU A 136 -20.02 -6.54 9.52
C LEU A 136 -20.87 -7.47 8.64
N ARG A 137 -21.81 -6.89 7.90
CA ARG A 137 -22.67 -7.66 6.98
C ARG A 137 -21.93 -8.19 5.75
N SER A 138 -20.78 -7.62 5.41
CA SER A 138 -19.98 -7.98 4.23
C SER A 138 -18.57 -8.37 4.63
N THR A 139 -18.09 -9.52 4.14
CA THR A 139 -16.70 -9.96 4.29
C THR A 139 -15.76 -9.33 3.28
N HIS A 140 -16.28 -8.69 2.22
CA HIS A 140 -15.47 -8.08 1.17
C HIS A 140 -14.59 -6.93 1.69
N ASN A 141 -15.14 -6.12 2.59
CA ASN A 141 -14.44 -4.99 3.22
C ASN A 141 -14.26 -5.25 4.72
N ALA A 142 -13.75 -6.42 5.09
CA ALA A 142 -13.56 -6.80 6.49
C ALA A 142 -12.68 -5.80 7.26
N GLY A 143 -11.76 -5.12 6.59
CA GLY A 143 -10.91 -4.09 7.17
C GLY A 143 -11.66 -2.85 7.70
N LEU A 144 -12.94 -2.69 7.39
CA LEU A 144 -13.78 -1.66 8.04
C LEU A 144 -13.90 -1.88 9.55
N ALA A 145 -13.83 -3.14 10.05
CA ALA A 145 -13.79 -3.41 11.49
C ALA A 145 -12.56 -2.81 12.17
N LEU A 146 -11.48 -2.59 11.42
CA LEU A 146 -10.27 -1.93 11.89
C LEU A 146 -10.35 -0.42 11.75
N SER A 147 -10.79 0.09 10.59
CA SER A 147 -10.69 1.51 10.27
C SER A 147 -11.84 2.38 10.79
N LEU A 148 -13.06 1.85 10.91
CA LEU A 148 -14.20 2.64 11.39
C LEU A 148 -14.06 3.08 12.86
N PRO A 149 -13.62 2.24 13.82
CA PRO A 149 -13.39 2.69 15.18
C PRO A 149 -12.36 3.83 15.26
N LEU A 150 -11.27 3.74 14.49
CA LEU A 150 -10.25 4.79 14.44
C LEU A 150 -10.79 6.08 13.81
N LEU A 151 -11.62 5.97 12.77
CA LEU A 151 -12.28 7.12 12.15
C LEU A 151 -13.18 7.86 13.14
N GLU A 152 -14.02 7.14 13.88
CA GLU A 152 -14.87 7.75 14.90
C GLU A 152 -14.03 8.37 16.02
N LYS A 153 -12.96 7.68 16.45
CA LYS A 153 -12.04 8.22 17.46
C LYS A 153 -11.31 9.49 16.97
N ALA A 154 -10.94 9.55 15.69
CA ALA A 154 -10.34 10.75 15.09
C ALA A 154 -11.32 11.94 15.06
N LYS A 155 -12.59 11.70 14.75
CA LYS A 155 -13.66 12.70 14.82
C LYS A 155 -13.87 13.21 16.24
N GLU A 156 -13.99 12.31 17.22
CA GLU A 156 -14.12 12.66 18.64
C GLU A 156 -12.93 13.50 19.13
N ALA A 157 -11.72 13.18 18.66
CA ALA A 157 -10.51 13.92 18.99
C ALA A 157 -10.40 15.28 18.27
N GLY A 158 -11.31 15.62 17.36
CA GLY A 158 -11.32 16.88 16.62
C GLY A 158 -10.28 16.91 15.47
N VAL A 159 -9.97 15.78 14.84
CA VAL A 159 -9.16 15.76 13.62
C VAL A 159 -9.98 16.28 12.45
N THR A 160 -9.43 17.23 11.69
CA THR A 160 -10.05 17.73 10.44
C THR A 160 -9.88 16.67 9.34
N LEU A 161 -10.99 16.22 8.74
CA LEU A 161 -11.01 15.16 7.76
C LEU A 161 -11.45 15.70 6.39
N LEU A 162 -10.53 15.70 5.42
CA LEU A 162 -10.78 16.18 4.05
C LEU A 162 -10.70 15.02 3.05
N ASN A 163 -11.80 14.78 2.36
CA ASN A 163 -11.96 13.68 1.42
C ASN A 163 -11.96 14.18 -0.04
N GLY A 164 -11.53 13.33 -0.95
CA GLY A 164 -11.62 13.60 -2.38
C GLY A 164 -10.58 14.61 -2.88
N ILE A 165 -9.45 14.78 -2.20
CA ILE A 165 -8.39 15.69 -2.60
C ILE A 165 -7.16 14.88 -3.04
N LEU A 166 -6.76 15.05 -4.28
CA LEU A 166 -5.52 14.51 -4.84
C LEU A 166 -4.38 15.48 -4.53
N ILE A 167 -3.46 15.10 -3.66
CA ILE A 167 -2.20 15.85 -3.45
C ILE A 167 -1.31 15.61 -4.67
N THR A 168 -0.86 16.70 -5.27
CA THR A 168 -0.04 16.70 -6.50
C THR A 168 1.38 17.15 -6.27
N GLY A 169 1.67 17.86 -5.14
CA GLY A 169 3.01 18.28 -4.78
C GLY A 169 3.14 18.62 -3.29
N LEU A 170 4.39 18.65 -2.82
CA LEU A 170 4.74 19.10 -1.47
C LEU A 170 5.32 20.53 -1.54
N LEU A 171 4.93 21.37 -0.59
CA LEU A 171 5.52 22.70 -0.44
C LEU A 171 6.88 22.56 0.24
N LYS A 172 7.92 23.02 -0.45
CA LYS A 172 9.30 22.96 0.06
C LYS A 172 9.93 24.34 -0.01
N GLN A 173 10.47 24.80 1.10
CA GLN A 173 11.20 26.05 1.21
C GLN A 173 12.50 25.79 1.98
N ASP A 174 13.64 26.27 1.44
CA ASP A 174 14.97 26.11 2.04
C ASP A 174 15.30 24.67 2.49
N GLY A 175 14.90 23.69 1.67
CA GLY A 175 15.12 22.26 1.95
C GLY A 175 14.10 21.63 2.90
N THR A 176 13.23 22.40 3.54
CA THR A 176 12.23 21.95 4.52
C THR A 176 10.85 21.82 3.86
N VAL A 177 10.16 20.72 4.13
CA VAL A 177 8.76 20.53 3.73
C VAL A 177 7.86 21.22 4.77
N GLY A 178 7.04 22.15 4.30
CA GLY A 178 6.13 22.95 5.14
C GLY A 178 4.68 22.89 4.69
N GLY A 179 4.29 21.85 3.95
CA GLY A 179 2.92 21.69 3.51
C GLY A 179 2.80 20.88 2.21
N ALA A 180 1.63 21.02 1.59
CA ALA A 180 1.32 20.34 0.32
C ALA A 180 0.29 21.15 -0.49
N TYR A 181 0.14 20.80 -1.77
CA TYR A 181 -0.93 21.33 -2.60
C TYR A 181 -1.57 20.20 -3.43
N GLY A 182 -2.78 20.45 -3.87
CA GLY A 182 -3.53 19.44 -4.61
C GLY A 182 -4.83 19.95 -5.21
N LEU A 183 -5.56 19.03 -5.80
CA LEU A 183 -6.77 19.27 -6.57
C LEU A 183 -7.97 18.53 -5.98
N ASP A 184 -9.12 19.19 -5.88
CA ASP A 184 -10.38 18.55 -5.53
C ASP A 184 -10.85 17.64 -6.67
N ARG A 185 -11.23 16.40 -6.37
CA ARG A 185 -11.62 15.42 -7.39
C ARG A 185 -13.04 15.60 -7.90
N SER A 186 -13.84 16.44 -7.25
CA SER A 186 -15.26 16.65 -7.57
C SER A 186 -15.57 18.00 -8.21
N LYS A 187 -14.74 19.00 -8.02
CA LYS A 187 -14.95 20.37 -8.51
C LYS A 187 -13.64 21.08 -8.85
N PRO A 188 -13.67 22.10 -9.73
CA PRO A 188 -12.49 22.85 -10.15
C PRO A 188 -11.93 23.73 -9.02
N GLN A 189 -11.23 23.12 -8.07
CA GLN A 189 -10.68 23.77 -6.89
C GLN A 189 -9.26 23.28 -6.59
N ALA A 190 -8.35 24.20 -6.36
CA ALA A 190 -7.02 23.92 -5.83
C ALA A 190 -7.02 24.09 -4.30
N TRP A 191 -6.25 23.24 -3.63
CA TRP A 191 -6.03 23.28 -2.20
C TRP A 191 -4.57 23.51 -1.90
N VAL A 192 -4.27 24.35 -0.93
CA VAL A 192 -2.94 24.55 -0.37
C VAL A 192 -3.02 24.36 1.14
N PHE A 193 -2.15 23.50 1.63
CA PHE A 193 -2.02 23.18 3.05
C PHE A 193 -0.67 23.69 3.54
N GLU A 194 -0.67 24.51 4.55
CA GLU A 194 0.51 24.99 5.25
C GLU A 194 0.59 24.30 6.60
N SER A 195 1.71 23.64 6.90
CA SER A 195 1.87 22.86 8.13
C SER A 195 3.33 22.83 8.57
N ARG A 196 3.56 22.60 9.87
CA ARG A 196 4.92 22.39 10.42
C ARG A 196 5.49 21.04 10.03
N VAL A 197 4.61 20.04 9.89
CA VAL A 197 4.96 18.65 9.62
C VAL A 197 4.00 18.08 8.60
N VAL A 198 4.55 17.33 7.64
CA VAL A 198 3.78 16.49 6.70
C VAL A 198 4.11 15.04 6.97
N ILE A 199 3.08 14.18 7.11
CA ILE A 199 3.22 12.73 7.24
C ILE A 199 2.63 12.05 6.01
N LEU A 200 3.48 11.38 5.21
CA LEU A 200 3.04 10.54 4.10
C LEU A 200 2.58 9.19 4.61
N ALA A 201 1.28 8.89 4.45
CA ALA A 201 0.63 7.63 4.82
C ALA A 201 -0.25 7.11 3.67
N SER A 202 0.20 7.29 2.44
CA SER A 202 -0.57 7.17 1.19
C SER A 202 -0.82 5.73 0.72
N GLY A 203 -0.25 4.72 1.39
CA GLY A 203 -0.37 3.31 1.02
C GLY A 203 0.53 2.92 -0.15
N GLY A 204 0.18 1.83 -0.85
CA GLY A 204 1.03 1.17 -1.84
C GLY A 204 0.84 1.60 -3.30
N VAL A 205 1.14 0.69 -4.23
CA VAL A 205 1.30 0.95 -5.68
C VAL A 205 0.40 0.06 -6.57
N GLY A 206 -0.51 -0.72 -6.01
CA GLY A 206 -1.15 -1.82 -6.74
C GLY A 206 -1.83 -1.42 -8.05
N LYS A 207 -2.31 -0.18 -8.19
CA LYS A 207 -2.94 0.30 -9.44
C LYS A 207 -1.98 0.57 -10.60
N LEU A 208 -0.70 0.43 -10.38
CA LEU A 208 0.28 0.37 -11.47
C LEU A 208 0.21 -0.96 -12.24
N TYR A 209 -0.42 -1.98 -11.68
CA TYR A 209 -0.55 -3.32 -12.27
C TYR A 209 -1.96 -3.59 -12.81
N PRO A 210 -2.09 -4.41 -13.88
CA PRO A 210 -3.41 -4.73 -14.45
C PRO A 210 -4.28 -5.56 -13.51
N LEU A 211 -3.66 -6.51 -12.76
CA LEU A 211 -4.32 -7.33 -11.74
C LEU A 211 -3.77 -6.98 -10.37
N THR A 212 -4.65 -6.57 -9.46
CA THR A 212 -4.27 -6.18 -8.10
C THR A 212 -5.41 -6.44 -7.11
N THR A 213 -5.02 -6.77 -5.89
CA THR A 213 -5.93 -6.86 -4.73
C THR A 213 -6.18 -5.52 -4.06
N ASN A 214 -5.49 -4.47 -4.51
CA ASN A 214 -5.53 -3.15 -3.90
C ASN A 214 -6.80 -2.38 -4.27
N ALA A 215 -7.22 -1.48 -3.39
CA ALA A 215 -8.31 -0.55 -3.61
C ALA A 215 -8.08 0.36 -4.84
N GLY A 216 -9.17 0.94 -5.37
CA GLY A 216 -9.15 1.72 -6.59
C GLY A 216 -8.29 2.99 -6.58
N ASP A 217 -7.99 3.48 -5.39
CA ASP A 217 -7.28 4.73 -5.13
C ASP A 217 -5.78 4.54 -4.75
N VAL A 218 -5.26 3.32 -4.78
CA VAL A 218 -3.87 3.00 -4.38
C VAL A 218 -2.95 2.99 -5.61
N SER A 219 -2.38 4.15 -5.96
CA SER A 219 -1.66 4.40 -7.22
C SER A 219 -0.21 4.86 -7.08
N GLY A 220 0.37 4.82 -5.87
CA GLY A 220 1.78 5.10 -5.67
C GLY A 220 2.13 6.59 -5.51
N ASP A 221 1.16 7.46 -5.37
CA ASP A 221 1.37 8.91 -5.36
C ASP A 221 2.40 9.36 -4.31
N GLY A 222 2.38 8.77 -3.10
CA GLY A 222 3.28 9.15 -2.02
C GLY A 222 4.74 8.83 -2.26
N TYR A 223 5.05 7.78 -3.04
CA TYR A 223 6.43 7.46 -3.41
C TYR A 223 7.01 8.55 -4.30
N ALA A 224 6.25 8.98 -5.31
CA ALA A 224 6.63 10.07 -6.18
C ALA A 224 6.75 11.40 -5.41
N LEU A 225 5.79 11.73 -4.54
CA LEU A 225 5.81 12.95 -3.73
C LEU A 225 7.03 12.99 -2.80
N GLY A 226 7.33 11.89 -2.10
CA GLY A 226 8.50 11.78 -1.23
C GLY A 226 9.81 11.92 -2.00
N TYR A 227 9.93 11.21 -3.13
CA TYR A 227 11.10 11.28 -4.01
C TYR A 227 11.33 12.70 -4.56
N LEU A 228 10.30 13.37 -5.05
CA LEU A 228 10.37 14.76 -5.54
C LEU A 228 10.73 15.75 -4.43
N ALA A 229 10.35 15.48 -3.19
CA ALA A 229 10.77 16.28 -2.04
C ALA A 229 12.24 16.05 -1.65
N GLY A 230 12.88 15.02 -2.17
CA GLY A 230 14.27 14.66 -1.91
C GLY A 230 14.45 13.54 -0.88
N ALA A 231 13.39 12.86 -0.48
CA ALA A 231 13.49 11.65 0.32
C ALA A 231 14.11 10.50 -0.49
N LYS A 232 14.96 9.71 0.14
CA LYS A 232 15.52 8.51 -0.48
C LYS A 232 14.46 7.43 -0.56
N VAL A 233 14.52 6.60 -1.60
CA VAL A 233 13.73 5.38 -1.75
C VAL A 233 14.66 4.17 -1.79
N ARG A 234 14.17 3.00 -1.38
CA ARG A 234 14.92 1.74 -1.40
C ARG A 234 14.02 0.57 -1.77
N ASP A 235 14.61 -0.48 -2.29
CA ASP A 235 13.98 -1.79 -2.47
C ASP A 235 12.70 -1.73 -3.34
N MET A 236 12.63 -0.77 -4.28
CA MET A 236 11.44 -0.50 -5.09
C MET A 236 11.06 -1.66 -6.03
N GLU A 237 11.98 -2.55 -6.34
CA GLU A 237 11.76 -3.74 -7.16
C GLU A 237 10.94 -4.83 -6.47
N PHE A 238 10.79 -4.80 -5.13
CA PHE A 238 10.11 -5.85 -4.39
C PHE A 238 8.60 -5.62 -4.29
N ILE A 239 7.88 -6.15 -5.26
CA ILE A 239 6.41 -6.18 -5.29
C ILE A 239 5.94 -7.60 -4.95
N GLN A 240 5.20 -7.76 -3.86
CA GLN A 240 4.61 -9.05 -3.50
C GLN A 240 3.36 -9.29 -4.34
N PHE A 241 3.33 -10.42 -5.05
CA PHE A 241 2.14 -10.94 -5.71
C PHE A 241 1.47 -11.98 -4.82
N HIS A 242 0.16 -11.84 -4.60
CA HIS A 242 -0.61 -12.83 -3.86
C HIS A 242 -0.95 -14.01 -4.77
N PRO A 243 -0.65 -15.27 -4.38
CA PRO A 243 -0.81 -16.43 -5.26
C PRO A 243 -2.26 -16.91 -5.40
N THR A 244 -3.15 -16.56 -4.44
CA THR A 244 -4.51 -17.10 -4.37
C THR A 244 -5.57 -15.99 -4.39
N VAL A 245 -5.69 -15.32 -5.53
CA VAL A 245 -6.74 -14.32 -5.78
C VAL A 245 -7.82 -14.97 -6.65
N SER A 246 -9.07 -14.93 -6.22
CA SER A 246 -10.18 -15.49 -6.96
C SER A 246 -10.27 -14.91 -8.38
N MET A 247 -10.35 -15.76 -9.39
CA MET A 247 -10.48 -15.36 -10.80
C MET A 247 -11.92 -15.02 -11.20
N VAL A 248 -12.91 -15.34 -10.35
CA VAL A 248 -14.29 -14.91 -10.56
C VAL A 248 -14.47 -13.42 -10.22
N ALA A 249 -15.58 -12.83 -10.63
CA ALA A 249 -15.84 -11.38 -10.70
C ALA A 249 -15.42 -10.51 -9.49
N SER A 250 -15.32 -11.06 -8.29
CA SER A 250 -14.95 -10.30 -7.09
C SER A 250 -13.44 -10.03 -6.91
N LYS A 251 -12.56 -10.74 -7.62
CA LYS A 251 -11.08 -10.68 -7.47
C LYS A 251 -10.62 -10.63 -6.00
N GLU A 252 -11.30 -11.40 -5.16
CA GLU A 252 -11.08 -11.39 -3.72
C GLU A 252 -9.87 -12.24 -3.36
N VAL A 253 -9.07 -11.76 -2.39
CA VAL A 253 -7.96 -12.52 -1.82
C VAL A 253 -8.52 -13.72 -1.05
N LEU A 254 -8.09 -14.93 -1.38
CA LEU A 254 -8.33 -16.11 -0.56
C LEU A 254 -7.13 -16.32 0.38
N SER A 255 -7.44 -16.63 1.64
CA SER A 255 -6.40 -16.93 2.62
C SER A 255 -5.57 -18.13 2.18
N THR A 256 -4.24 -18.05 2.34
CA THR A 256 -3.34 -19.20 2.18
C THR A 256 -3.31 -20.10 3.43
N ALA A 257 -3.93 -19.70 4.53
CA ALA A 257 -3.96 -20.52 5.75
C ALA A 257 -4.54 -21.94 5.58
N PRO A 258 -5.58 -22.19 4.73
CA PRO A 258 -6.06 -23.55 4.49
C PRO A 258 -5.02 -24.49 3.87
N LEU A 259 -3.96 -23.99 3.22
CA LEU A 259 -2.88 -24.84 2.70
C LEU A 259 -2.19 -25.59 3.85
N SER A 260 -1.99 -24.95 5.02
CA SER A 260 -1.48 -25.63 6.22
C SER A 260 -2.47 -26.63 6.83
N ALA A 261 -3.72 -26.62 6.38
CA ALA A 261 -4.77 -27.52 6.83
C ALA A 261 -5.08 -28.65 5.84
N GLY A 262 -4.28 -28.78 4.76
CA GLY A 262 -4.40 -29.83 3.75
C GLY A 262 -5.04 -29.38 2.43
N ALA A 263 -5.34 -28.09 2.23
CA ALA A 263 -5.70 -27.60 0.90
C ALA A 263 -4.47 -27.67 -0.03
N VAL A 264 -4.70 -27.89 -1.34
CA VAL A 264 -3.62 -28.16 -2.31
C VAL A 264 -3.83 -27.32 -3.57
N LEU A 265 -2.74 -26.72 -4.09
CA LEU A 265 -2.75 -26.07 -5.40
C LEU A 265 -2.69 -27.11 -6.53
N ARG A 266 -3.67 -27.06 -7.45
CA ARG A 266 -3.76 -27.93 -8.62
C ARG A 266 -3.83 -27.15 -9.92
N ASN A 267 -3.17 -27.66 -10.96
CA ASN A 267 -3.32 -27.17 -12.33
C ASN A 267 -4.60 -27.73 -12.99
N LYS A 268 -4.88 -27.36 -14.25
CA LYS A 268 -6.06 -27.85 -14.98
C LYS A 268 -6.04 -29.37 -15.27
N LEU A 269 -4.88 -30.01 -15.19
CA LEU A 269 -4.73 -31.45 -15.35
C LEU A 269 -5.03 -32.21 -14.04
N GLY A 270 -5.26 -31.51 -12.95
CA GLY A 270 -5.47 -32.08 -11.62
C GLY A 270 -4.19 -32.35 -10.83
N ASP A 271 -3.00 -32.04 -11.37
CA ASP A 271 -1.73 -32.27 -10.69
C ASP A 271 -1.54 -31.32 -9.51
N ALA A 272 -1.11 -31.86 -8.36
CA ALA A 272 -0.58 -31.09 -7.25
C ALA A 272 0.85 -30.64 -7.61
N PHE A 273 1.00 -29.43 -8.12
CA PHE A 273 2.22 -29.02 -8.81
C PHE A 273 3.31 -28.42 -7.91
N MET A 274 2.98 -27.97 -6.71
CA MET A 274 3.89 -27.17 -5.88
C MET A 274 5.20 -27.88 -5.53
N THR A 275 5.20 -29.22 -5.36
CA THR A 275 6.41 -30.02 -5.08
C THR A 275 7.42 -30.02 -6.24
N ARG A 276 7.03 -29.62 -7.44
CA ARG A 276 7.95 -29.39 -8.58
C ARG A 276 8.77 -28.12 -8.42
N TYR A 277 8.29 -27.17 -7.61
CA TYR A 277 8.85 -25.81 -7.46
C TYR A 277 9.49 -25.57 -6.09
N SER A 278 9.07 -26.33 -5.09
CA SER A 278 9.60 -26.21 -3.72
C SER A 278 9.49 -27.53 -2.97
N PRO A 279 10.52 -27.96 -2.20
CA PRO A 279 10.43 -29.10 -1.31
C PRO A 279 9.36 -28.93 -0.22
N GLU A 280 9.02 -27.67 0.16
CA GLU A 280 7.97 -27.35 1.13
C GLU A 280 6.55 -27.47 0.53
N GLY A 281 6.42 -27.75 -0.77
CA GLY A 281 5.13 -27.88 -1.46
C GLY A 281 4.24 -26.65 -1.25
N ASP A 282 2.99 -26.87 -0.89
CA ASP A 282 1.99 -25.82 -0.65
C ASP A 282 2.25 -24.97 0.61
N MET A 283 3.32 -25.27 1.37
CA MET A 283 3.79 -24.48 2.51
C MET A 283 4.89 -23.48 2.13
N ALA A 284 5.30 -23.43 0.86
CA ALA A 284 6.27 -22.48 0.35
C ALA A 284 5.86 -21.01 0.59
N THR A 285 6.82 -20.11 0.52
CA THR A 285 6.58 -18.67 0.65
C THR A 285 5.74 -18.12 -0.52
N ARG A 286 5.10 -16.97 -0.34
CA ARG A 286 4.18 -16.39 -1.34
C ARG A 286 4.84 -16.11 -2.68
N ASP A 287 6.09 -15.68 -2.69
CA ASP A 287 6.87 -15.41 -3.90
C ASP A 287 7.11 -16.71 -4.70
N VAL A 288 7.47 -17.80 -4.02
CA VAL A 288 7.63 -19.13 -4.65
C VAL A 288 6.30 -19.63 -5.20
N MET A 289 5.22 -19.55 -4.41
CA MET A 289 3.88 -19.94 -4.89
C MET A 289 3.43 -19.11 -6.09
N ALA A 290 3.66 -17.79 -6.05
CA ALA A 290 3.26 -16.92 -7.15
C ALA A 290 4.03 -17.24 -8.44
N ARG A 291 5.33 -17.53 -8.35
CA ARG A 291 6.13 -18.00 -9.50
C ARG A 291 5.63 -19.35 -10.03
N ALA A 292 5.35 -20.29 -9.14
CA ALA A 292 4.84 -21.60 -9.54
C ALA A 292 3.50 -21.50 -10.27
N VAL A 293 2.55 -20.70 -9.75
CA VAL A 293 1.27 -20.43 -10.42
C VAL A 293 1.48 -19.76 -11.79
N TYR A 294 2.37 -18.76 -11.87
CA TYR A 294 2.71 -18.10 -13.13
C TYR A 294 3.28 -19.11 -14.16
N GLU A 295 4.21 -19.98 -13.77
CA GLU A 295 4.82 -20.99 -14.66
C GLU A 295 3.81 -22.05 -15.11
N GLU A 296 2.89 -22.49 -14.26
CA GLU A 296 1.81 -23.40 -14.66
C GLU A 296 0.91 -22.76 -15.73
N ILE A 297 0.55 -21.49 -15.54
CA ILE A 297 -0.27 -20.73 -16.51
C ILE A 297 0.50 -20.57 -17.84
N LYS A 298 1.74 -20.10 -17.78
CA LYS A 298 2.59 -19.86 -18.96
C LYS A 298 2.86 -21.14 -19.76
N SER A 299 3.01 -22.28 -19.07
CA SER A 299 3.23 -23.59 -19.70
C SER A 299 1.95 -24.21 -20.26
N GLY A 300 0.83 -23.48 -20.32
CA GLY A 300 -0.44 -23.98 -20.83
C GLY A 300 -1.17 -24.96 -19.91
N ARG A 301 -0.72 -25.14 -18.67
CA ARG A 301 -1.39 -25.96 -17.64
C ARG A 301 -2.30 -25.15 -16.72
N GLY A 302 -2.44 -23.84 -16.97
CA GLY A 302 -3.43 -23.00 -16.32
C GLY A 302 -4.85 -23.30 -16.75
N SER A 303 -5.84 -22.81 -15.98
CA SER A 303 -7.26 -22.86 -16.33
C SER A 303 -7.56 -21.99 -17.56
N ASP A 304 -8.74 -22.15 -18.14
CA ASP A 304 -9.19 -21.38 -19.31
C ASP A 304 -9.35 -19.88 -19.01
N ASN A 305 -9.52 -19.52 -17.73
CA ASN A 305 -9.57 -18.11 -17.29
C ASN A 305 -8.19 -17.56 -16.87
N GLY A 306 -7.09 -18.29 -17.09
CA GLY A 306 -5.73 -17.87 -16.77
C GLY A 306 -5.39 -17.98 -15.27
N GLY A 307 -5.89 -18.99 -14.60
CA GLY A 307 -5.62 -19.32 -13.20
C GLY A 307 -5.18 -20.77 -12.98
N VAL A 308 -5.21 -21.18 -11.72
CA VAL A 308 -5.08 -22.56 -11.21
C VAL A 308 -6.17 -22.81 -10.19
N TYR A 309 -6.22 -23.96 -9.55
CA TYR A 309 -7.26 -24.31 -8.58
C TYR A 309 -6.66 -24.50 -7.18
N VAL A 310 -7.34 -24.00 -6.13
CA VAL A 310 -7.13 -24.47 -4.76
C VAL A 310 -8.17 -25.54 -4.48
N ASP A 311 -7.72 -26.75 -4.18
CA ASP A 311 -8.54 -27.91 -3.81
C ASP A 311 -8.60 -28.03 -2.29
N TYR A 312 -9.80 -27.91 -1.72
CA TYR A 312 -10.07 -27.97 -0.29
C TYR A 312 -10.58 -29.33 0.18
N SER A 313 -10.64 -30.35 -0.70
CA SER A 313 -11.23 -31.66 -0.41
C SER A 313 -10.57 -32.40 0.76
N GLN A 314 -9.30 -32.11 1.06
CA GLN A 314 -8.54 -32.71 2.16
C GLN A 314 -8.65 -31.92 3.48
N VAL A 315 -9.24 -30.73 3.49
CA VAL A 315 -9.49 -29.98 4.71
C VAL A 315 -10.70 -30.56 5.44
N SER A 316 -10.55 -30.91 6.71
CA SER A 316 -11.66 -31.52 7.45
C SER A 316 -12.90 -30.61 7.47
N PRO A 317 -14.14 -31.16 7.32
CA PRO A 317 -15.38 -30.36 7.35
C PRO A 317 -15.54 -29.52 8.61
N ALA A 318 -15.14 -30.06 9.77
CA ALA A 318 -15.18 -29.33 11.04
C ALA A 318 -14.28 -28.11 11.04
N LYS A 319 -13.07 -28.22 10.47
CA LYS A 319 -12.12 -27.11 10.36
C LYS A 319 -12.59 -26.08 9.33
N MET A 320 -13.16 -26.52 8.20
CA MET A 320 -13.80 -25.64 7.22
C MET A 320 -14.91 -24.81 7.83
N ALA A 321 -15.81 -25.42 8.59
CA ALA A 321 -16.92 -24.72 9.22
C ALA A 321 -16.49 -23.75 10.32
N LYS A 322 -15.47 -24.12 11.11
CA LYS A 322 -15.02 -23.33 12.27
C LYS A 322 -14.08 -22.19 11.89
N GLU A 323 -13.12 -22.45 10.99
CA GLU A 323 -11.99 -21.54 10.74
C GLU A 323 -12.05 -20.87 9.35
N TYR A 324 -12.70 -21.53 8.37
CA TYR A 324 -12.69 -21.11 6.96
C TYR A 324 -14.11 -20.95 6.38
N GLU A 325 -15.08 -20.65 7.23
CA GLU A 325 -16.50 -20.51 6.86
C GLU A 325 -16.73 -19.59 5.63
N PRO A 326 -16.04 -18.44 5.47
CA PRO A 326 -16.18 -17.62 4.26
C PRO A 326 -15.75 -18.34 2.98
N ILE A 327 -14.75 -19.22 3.06
CA ILE A 327 -14.30 -20.06 1.93
C ILE A 327 -15.33 -21.16 1.69
N GLN A 328 -15.84 -21.79 2.73
CA GLN A 328 -16.87 -22.83 2.65
C GLN A 328 -18.13 -22.32 1.95
N ARG A 329 -18.62 -21.13 2.31
CA ARG A 329 -19.75 -20.48 1.61
C ARG A 329 -19.47 -20.29 0.13
N ARG A 330 -18.23 -19.87 -0.21
CA ARG A 330 -17.83 -19.64 -1.59
C ARG A 330 -17.72 -20.90 -2.42
N LEU A 331 -17.30 -21.99 -1.82
CA LEU A 331 -17.25 -23.31 -2.47
C LEU A 331 -18.64 -23.72 -2.96
N ASN A 332 -19.71 -23.37 -2.24
CA ASN A 332 -21.10 -23.66 -2.62
C ASN A 332 -21.28 -25.11 -3.11
N GLY A 333 -20.79 -26.07 -2.31
CA GLY A 333 -20.82 -27.50 -2.60
C GLY A 333 -19.72 -28.03 -3.55
N ARG A 334 -18.84 -27.17 -4.08
CA ARG A 334 -17.65 -27.59 -4.84
C ARG A 334 -16.50 -27.89 -3.88
N SER A 335 -15.47 -28.58 -4.36
CA SER A 335 -14.21 -28.78 -3.62
C SER A 335 -13.12 -27.79 -3.99
N THR A 336 -13.25 -27.08 -5.11
CA THR A 336 -12.20 -26.22 -5.67
C THR A 336 -12.66 -24.79 -5.92
N ILE A 337 -11.72 -23.84 -5.80
CA ILE A 337 -11.89 -22.45 -6.23
C ILE A 337 -10.76 -22.11 -7.20
N GLU A 338 -11.11 -21.49 -8.33
CA GLU A 338 -10.14 -20.99 -9.30
C GLU A 338 -9.48 -19.70 -8.79
N VAL A 339 -8.14 -19.69 -8.82
CA VAL A 339 -7.30 -18.60 -8.32
C VAL A 339 -6.20 -18.23 -9.30
N GLY A 340 -5.75 -16.98 -9.23
CA GLY A 340 -4.59 -16.49 -9.96
C GLY A 340 -3.73 -15.58 -9.10
N THR A 341 -2.70 -15.00 -9.71
CA THR A 341 -1.79 -14.08 -9.05
C THR A 341 -2.20 -12.64 -9.28
N ALA A 342 -2.02 -11.77 -8.27
CA ALA A 342 -2.25 -10.35 -8.40
C ALA A 342 -1.29 -9.54 -7.53
N ALA A 343 -0.88 -8.34 -7.98
CA ALA A 343 -0.09 -7.42 -7.19
C ALA A 343 -0.81 -7.09 -5.87
N HIS A 344 -0.11 -7.22 -4.75
CA HIS A 344 -0.75 -7.21 -3.43
C HIS A 344 -0.14 -6.19 -2.47
N PHE A 345 1.20 -6.12 -2.38
CA PHE A 345 1.88 -5.28 -1.41
C PHE A 345 3.25 -4.81 -1.95
N MET A 346 3.60 -3.56 -1.66
CA MET A 346 4.90 -2.98 -1.94
C MET A 346 5.80 -3.11 -0.71
N MET A 347 6.95 -3.80 -0.81
CA MET A 347 7.88 -3.97 0.30
C MET A 347 8.91 -2.85 0.40
N GLY A 348 9.29 -2.27 -0.74
CA GLY A 348 10.14 -1.10 -0.80
C GLY A 348 9.38 0.21 -0.61
N GLY A 349 10.10 1.32 -0.58
CA GLY A 349 9.50 2.65 -0.43
C GLY A 349 10.46 3.69 0.13
N ILE A 350 9.88 4.73 0.70
CA ILE A 350 10.61 5.84 1.31
C ILE A 350 11.44 5.32 2.48
N VAL A 351 12.74 5.67 2.49
CA VAL A 351 13.63 5.36 3.61
C VAL A 351 13.20 6.15 4.83
N ILE A 352 13.01 5.46 5.93
CA ILE A 352 12.70 6.06 7.24
C ILE A 352 13.65 5.55 8.32
N ASP A 353 13.75 6.29 9.40
CA ASP A 353 14.29 5.78 10.66
C ASP A 353 13.20 5.17 11.56
N GLU A 354 13.57 4.73 12.75
CA GLU A 354 12.65 4.12 13.72
C GLU A 354 11.56 5.06 14.27
N PHE A 355 11.59 6.35 13.90
CA PHE A 355 10.61 7.37 14.26
C PHE A 355 9.79 7.86 13.06
N GLY A 356 9.97 7.26 11.88
CA GLY A 356 9.30 7.64 10.65
C GLY A 356 9.87 8.88 9.95
N ARG A 357 11.07 9.39 10.35
CA ARG A 357 11.71 10.53 9.69
C ARG A 357 12.30 10.09 8.36
N THR A 358 12.10 10.89 7.31
CA THR A 358 12.57 10.58 5.95
C THR A 358 13.98 11.11 5.64
N GLY A 359 14.59 11.85 6.58
CA GLY A 359 15.81 12.62 6.35
C GLY A 359 15.57 13.97 5.66
N VAL A 360 14.35 14.26 5.20
CA VAL A 360 13.94 15.58 4.72
C VAL A 360 13.28 16.34 5.89
N PRO A 361 13.78 17.51 6.29
CA PRO A 361 13.18 18.29 7.36
C PRO A 361 11.69 18.56 7.11
N GLY A 362 10.85 18.43 8.15
CA GLY A 362 9.41 18.60 8.08
C GLY A 362 8.64 17.44 7.44
N LEU A 363 9.33 16.40 6.90
CA LEU A 363 8.69 15.27 6.24
C LEU A 363 8.89 13.95 6.99
N TYR A 364 7.78 13.30 7.32
CA TYR A 364 7.69 11.95 7.87
C TYR A 364 6.97 11.01 6.90
N ALA A 365 7.13 9.71 7.09
CA ALA A 365 6.37 8.69 6.37
C ALA A 365 6.09 7.48 7.27
N CYS A 366 4.95 6.78 7.02
CA CYS A 366 4.59 5.57 7.76
C CYS A 366 3.66 4.64 6.96
N GLY A 367 3.72 3.35 7.26
CA GLY A 367 2.95 2.29 6.60
C GLY A 367 3.51 1.93 5.22
N GLU A 368 2.70 1.31 4.38
CA GLU A 368 3.12 0.68 3.11
C GLU A 368 3.93 1.60 2.15
N VAL A 369 3.86 2.94 2.30
CA VAL A 369 4.65 3.89 1.50
C VAL A 369 6.14 3.88 1.87
N THR A 370 6.50 3.24 2.99
CA THR A 370 7.88 3.17 3.50
C THR A 370 8.57 1.87 3.14
N GLY A 371 9.89 1.88 3.04
CA GLY A 371 10.72 0.72 2.78
C GLY A 371 11.63 0.36 3.95
N GLY A 372 12.14 -0.88 3.95
CA GLY A 372 13.14 -1.37 4.89
C GLY A 372 12.64 -2.39 5.92
N VAL A 373 11.36 -2.39 6.28
CA VAL A 373 10.80 -3.34 7.26
C VAL A 373 10.78 -4.78 6.73
N HIS A 374 10.42 -4.96 5.45
CA HIS A 374 10.07 -6.28 4.92
C HIS A 374 11.15 -6.96 4.10
N GLY A 375 12.20 -6.23 3.69
CA GLY A 375 13.24 -6.78 2.82
C GLY A 375 12.65 -7.31 1.51
N ALA A 376 13.16 -8.44 1.02
CA ALA A 376 12.80 -8.98 -0.28
C ALA A 376 11.42 -9.68 -0.34
N ASN A 377 10.83 -10.03 0.81
CA ASN A 377 9.50 -10.65 0.88
C ASN A 377 8.86 -10.46 2.26
N ARG A 378 7.60 -10.08 2.28
CA ARG A 378 6.85 -9.75 3.49
C ARG A 378 6.13 -10.97 4.08
N LEU A 379 6.27 -11.19 5.38
CA LEU A 379 5.48 -12.16 6.11
C LEU A 379 4.03 -11.69 6.34
N ALA A 380 3.10 -12.64 6.38
CA ALA A 380 1.70 -12.36 6.66
C ALA A 380 1.53 -11.68 8.04
N GLY A 381 0.60 -10.72 8.14
CA GLY A 381 0.34 -9.98 9.37
C GLY A 381 1.24 -8.77 9.61
N ASN A 382 2.50 -8.77 9.18
CA ASN A 382 3.44 -7.67 9.43
C ASN A 382 3.00 -6.33 8.80
N ALA A 383 2.25 -6.32 7.69
CA ALA A 383 1.84 -5.07 7.04
C ALA A 383 0.93 -4.18 7.90
N LEU A 384 -0.08 -4.75 8.56
CA LEU A 384 -0.94 -3.98 9.46
C LEU A 384 -0.23 -3.61 10.76
N THR A 385 0.65 -4.49 11.25
CA THR A 385 1.50 -4.19 12.41
C THR A 385 2.45 -3.03 12.11
N GLU A 386 3.08 -3.02 10.95
CA GLU A 386 3.89 -1.90 10.46
C GLU A 386 3.09 -0.61 10.42
N ALA A 387 1.90 -0.65 9.80
CA ALA A 387 1.06 0.54 9.65
C ALA A 387 0.68 1.18 10.99
N VAL A 388 0.34 0.37 12.01
CA VAL A 388 0.00 0.90 13.33
C VAL A 388 1.22 1.33 14.13
N VAL A 389 2.29 0.52 14.13
CA VAL A 389 3.50 0.81 14.90
C VAL A 389 4.17 2.09 14.40
N PHE A 390 4.48 2.17 13.10
CA PHE A 390 5.14 3.36 12.56
C PHE A 390 4.20 4.56 12.41
N GLY A 391 2.88 4.35 12.29
CA GLY A 391 1.92 5.44 12.42
C GLY A 391 1.97 6.09 13.80
N ILE A 392 1.95 5.27 14.86
CA ILE A 392 2.08 5.72 16.25
C ILE A 392 3.44 6.41 16.48
N GLU A 393 4.54 5.79 16.06
CA GLU A 393 5.90 6.34 16.28
C GLU A 393 6.10 7.66 15.53
N ALA A 394 5.66 7.78 14.27
CA ALA A 394 5.74 9.02 13.50
C ALA A 394 4.91 10.14 14.15
N GLY A 395 3.66 9.85 14.53
CA GLY A 395 2.81 10.83 15.22
C GLY A 395 3.36 11.24 16.57
N ARG A 396 3.90 10.29 17.33
CA ARG A 396 4.52 10.52 18.66
C ARG A 396 5.76 11.39 18.55
N HIS A 397 6.68 11.04 17.65
CA HIS A 397 7.93 11.77 17.48
C HIS A 397 7.68 13.18 16.93
N ALA A 398 6.89 13.30 15.86
CA ALA A 398 6.52 14.60 15.29
C ALA A 398 5.84 15.50 16.34
N GLY A 399 4.92 14.95 17.13
CA GLY A 399 4.21 15.69 18.18
C GLY A 399 5.05 16.03 19.42
N SER A 400 6.18 15.34 19.64
CA SER A 400 7.10 15.60 20.76
C SER A 400 8.21 16.59 20.39
N SER A 401 8.56 16.69 19.12
CA SER A 401 9.54 17.64 18.60
C SER A 401 8.92 19.04 18.58
N ARG A 402 8.81 19.63 19.76
CA ARG A 402 8.67 21.09 19.91
C ARG A 402 10.02 21.72 19.55
N ASP A 403 10.44 21.59 18.29
CA ASP A 403 11.46 22.47 17.79
C ASP A 403 10.83 23.86 17.61
N PRO A 404 11.20 24.84 18.49
CA PRO A 404 10.67 26.19 18.34
C PRO A 404 11.08 26.85 17.01
N GLY A 405 12.04 26.24 16.30
CA GLY A 405 12.49 26.63 14.99
C GLY A 405 11.69 26.06 13.83
N ALA A 406 10.84 25.04 14.04
CA ALA A 406 9.83 24.61 13.07
C ALA A 406 8.66 25.62 13.10
N SER A 407 8.93 26.86 12.74
CA SER A 407 7.88 27.81 12.36
C SER A 407 7.12 27.21 11.19
N VAL A 408 5.80 27.36 11.17
CA VAL A 408 5.04 27.26 9.91
C VAL A 408 5.84 28.10 8.92
N PRO A 409 6.30 27.56 7.78
CA PRO A 409 7.02 28.35 6.80
C PRO A 409 6.26 29.65 6.59
N SER A 410 6.98 30.77 6.49
CA SER A 410 6.35 32.08 6.33
C SER A 410 5.25 31.96 5.28
N THR A 411 4.05 32.36 5.62
CA THR A 411 2.85 32.20 4.77
C THR A 411 3.22 32.56 3.34
N LEU A 412 3.26 31.56 2.45
CA LEU A 412 3.60 31.79 1.04
C LEU A 412 2.68 32.87 0.48
N LYS A 413 3.26 33.86 -0.20
CA LYS A 413 2.48 34.88 -0.88
C LYS A 413 1.62 34.21 -1.96
N PHE A 414 0.46 34.78 -2.22
CA PHE A 414 -0.46 34.26 -3.26
C PHE A 414 0.25 34.05 -4.61
N THR A 415 1.13 34.99 -5.00
CA THR A 415 1.93 34.92 -6.24
C THR A 415 2.93 33.76 -6.24
N GLU A 416 3.51 33.41 -5.11
CA GLU A 416 4.43 32.27 -4.98
C GLU A 416 3.67 30.94 -5.13
N ILE A 417 2.47 30.87 -4.54
CA ILE A 417 1.56 29.73 -4.71
C ILE A 417 1.13 29.61 -6.18
N GLU A 418 0.73 30.70 -6.82
CA GLU A 418 0.39 30.69 -8.26
C GLU A 418 1.53 30.17 -9.12
N GLN A 419 2.77 30.59 -8.86
CA GLN A 419 3.95 30.13 -9.58
C GLN A 419 4.20 28.62 -9.38
N LEU A 420 4.13 28.13 -8.16
CA LEU A 420 4.28 26.69 -7.85
C LEU A 420 3.20 25.84 -8.53
N LEU A 421 1.95 26.26 -8.46
CA LEU A 421 0.84 25.56 -9.11
C LEU A 421 0.99 25.58 -10.64
N ALA A 422 1.45 26.70 -11.22
CA ALA A 422 1.67 26.86 -12.65
C ALA A 422 2.78 25.92 -13.19
N GLN A 423 3.81 25.61 -12.39
CA GLN A 423 4.85 24.63 -12.77
C GLN A 423 4.24 23.24 -13.01
N ASP A 424 3.20 22.88 -12.28
CA ASP A 424 2.46 21.62 -12.45
C ASP A 424 1.30 21.73 -13.46
N GLY A 425 1.14 22.88 -14.13
CA GLY A 425 0.06 23.13 -15.07
C GLY A 425 -1.27 23.52 -14.42
N ILE A 426 -1.24 23.88 -13.12
CA ILE A 426 -2.43 24.30 -12.35
C ILE A 426 -2.54 25.82 -12.38
N TYR A 427 -3.46 26.36 -13.18
CA TYR A 427 -3.68 27.79 -13.33
C TYR A 427 -4.90 28.27 -12.55
N LEU A 428 -4.72 29.24 -11.64
CA LEU A 428 -5.80 29.78 -10.78
C LEU A 428 -6.68 30.81 -11.50
N ARG A 429 -6.15 31.51 -12.50
CA ARG A 429 -6.91 32.49 -13.31
C ARG A 429 -7.55 31.85 -14.54
N HIS A 430 -8.62 32.45 -15.05
CA HIS A 430 -9.44 31.97 -16.17
C HIS A 430 -8.69 31.82 -17.52
N ASP A 431 -7.43 32.12 -17.56
CA ASP A 431 -6.57 31.98 -18.73
C ASP A 431 -5.87 30.63 -18.72
N LEU A 432 -6.63 29.52 -18.80
CA LEU A 432 -6.11 28.35 -19.50
C LEU A 432 -5.63 28.87 -20.87
N PRO A 433 -4.39 28.61 -21.32
CA PRO A 433 -3.97 28.99 -22.65
C PRO A 433 -5.07 28.53 -23.60
N ARG A 434 -5.77 29.49 -24.24
CA ARG A 434 -6.74 29.18 -25.30
C ARG A 434 -5.94 28.50 -26.37
N VAL A 435 -5.94 27.17 -26.35
CA VAL A 435 -5.53 26.41 -27.51
C VAL A 435 -6.46 26.86 -28.63
N ALA A 436 -5.91 27.44 -29.69
CA ALA A 436 -6.64 27.92 -30.83
C ALA A 436 -7.73 26.89 -31.19
N GLU A 437 -8.96 27.36 -31.40
CA GLU A 437 -10.07 26.56 -31.91
C GLU A 437 -9.68 26.02 -33.29
N GLY A 438 -9.02 24.88 -33.29
CA GLY A 438 -8.64 24.16 -34.49
C GLY A 438 -8.85 22.69 -34.21
N ASN A 439 -9.86 22.16 -34.87
CA ASN A 439 -10.22 20.76 -35.03
C ASN A 439 -9.95 19.86 -33.82
N ASP A 440 -10.95 19.10 -33.42
CA ASP A 440 -10.89 18.00 -32.42
C ASP A 440 -9.83 16.94 -32.79
N VAL A 441 -8.57 17.32 -32.85
CA VAL A 441 -7.45 16.38 -32.87
C VAL A 441 -7.35 15.87 -31.44
N GLN A 442 -7.92 14.70 -31.18
CA GLN A 442 -7.66 13.96 -29.95
C GLN A 442 -6.15 13.83 -29.83
N ALA A 443 -5.59 14.35 -28.72
CA ALA A 443 -4.16 14.18 -28.46
C ALA A 443 -3.87 12.67 -28.43
N GLU A 444 -3.06 12.19 -29.36
CA GLU A 444 -2.61 10.79 -29.37
C GLU A 444 -1.15 10.74 -28.93
N PRO A 445 -0.84 9.90 -27.90
CA PRO A 445 -1.72 9.02 -27.15
C PRO A 445 -2.55 9.76 -26.09
N SER A 446 -3.80 9.33 -25.86
CA SER A 446 -4.67 9.87 -24.79
C SER A 446 -4.15 9.47 -23.39
N LEU A 447 -4.48 10.25 -22.33
CA LEU A 447 -4.10 9.92 -20.94
C LEU A 447 -4.54 8.51 -20.52
N ASP A 448 -5.74 8.09 -20.90
CA ASP A 448 -6.24 6.73 -20.63
C ASP A 448 -5.48 5.67 -21.45
N GLY A 449 -5.05 5.99 -22.67
CA GLY A 449 -4.19 5.15 -23.49
C GLY A 449 -2.84 4.92 -22.81
N ILE A 450 -2.17 5.98 -22.41
CA ILE A 450 -0.88 5.93 -21.68
C ILE A 450 -1.04 5.13 -20.38
N LYS A 451 -2.09 5.37 -19.62
CA LYS A 451 -2.36 4.63 -18.38
C LYS A 451 -2.56 3.14 -18.60
N ARG A 452 -3.29 2.75 -19.65
CA ARG A 452 -3.46 1.32 -20.00
C ARG A 452 -2.15 0.69 -20.44
N GLU A 453 -1.37 1.36 -21.28
CA GLU A 453 -0.08 0.86 -21.76
C GLU A 453 0.93 0.75 -20.61
N MET A 454 1.07 1.75 -19.75
CA MET A 454 1.89 1.68 -18.54
C MET A 454 1.53 0.44 -17.71
N ARG A 455 0.24 0.21 -17.42
CA ARG A 455 -0.18 -0.94 -16.62
C ARG A 455 0.12 -2.27 -17.31
N SER A 456 -0.02 -2.33 -18.62
CA SER A 456 0.34 -3.51 -19.41
C SER A 456 1.84 -3.80 -19.32
N LEU A 457 2.68 -2.79 -19.52
CA LEU A 457 4.15 -2.89 -19.40
C LEU A 457 4.57 -3.34 -18.00
N MET A 458 3.99 -2.74 -16.96
CA MET A 458 4.26 -3.13 -15.55
C MET A 458 3.87 -4.59 -15.30
N GLY A 459 2.73 -5.04 -15.81
CA GLY A 459 2.28 -6.42 -15.64
C GLY A 459 3.15 -7.44 -16.39
N LEU A 460 3.53 -7.13 -17.62
CA LEU A 460 4.28 -8.04 -18.50
C LEU A 460 5.77 -8.11 -18.15
N ASN A 461 6.41 -6.96 -17.94
CA ASN A 461 7.86 -6.86 -17.87
C ASN A 461 8.41 -6.58 -16.47
N VAL A 462 7.58 -6.02 -15.57
CA VAL A 462 7.95 -5.66 -14.19
C VAL A 462 7.08 -6.46 -13.18
N GLY A 463 6.52 -7.57 -13.66
CA GLY A 463 5.67 -8.48 -12.91
C GLY A 463 6.45 -9.52 -12.09
N ILE A 464 5.91 -10.76 -12.05
CA ILE A 464 6.46 -11.88 -11.26
C ILE A 464 7.80 -12.37 -11.84
N VAL A 465 7.87 -12.52 -13.16
CA VAL A 465 9.08 -12.94 -13.89
C VAL A 465 9.53 -11.80 -14.77
N ARG A 466 10.79 -11.44 -14.69
CA ARG A 466 11.39 -10.27 -15.32
C ARG A 466 12.58 -10.69 -16.19
N SER A 467 12.86 -9.85 -17.20
CA SER A 467 14.06 -10.00 -18.03
C SER A 467 14.69 -8.63 -18.31
N GLY A 468 16.01 -8.57 -18.51
CA GLY A 468 16.70 -7.35 -18.85
C GLY A 468 16.08 -6.63 -20.06
N PRO A 469 15.88 -7.28 -21.21
CA PRO A 469 15.23 -6.64 -22.37
C PRO A 469 13.83 -6.10 -22.05
N GLY A 470 13.01 -6.83 -21.27
CA GLY A 470 11.68 -6.38 -20.86
C GLY A 470 11.71 -5.16 -19.95
N LEU A 471 12.60 -5.17 -18.96
CA LEU A 471 12.80 -4.04 -18.03
C LEU A 471 13.29 -2.80 -18.77
N TRP A 472 14.29 -2.96 -19.66
CA TRP A 472 14.82 -1.87 -20.48
C TRP A 472 13.74 -1.25 -21.38
N HIS A 473 13.00 -2.08 -22.12
CA HIS A 473 11.88 -1.61 -22.94
C HIS A 473 10.85 -0.82 -22.13
N THR A 474 10.51 -1.29 -20.94
CA THR A 474 9.54 -0.61 -20.06
C THR A 474 10.10 0.73 -19.58
N LYS A 475 11.36 0.78 -19.14
CA LYS A 475 12.03 2.02 -18.73
C LYS A 475 12.00 3.08 -19.83
N GLU A 476 12.40 2.71 -21.07
CA GLU A 476 12.38 3.61 -22.23
C GLU A 476 10.97 4.16 -22.52
N LYS A 477 9.97 3.28 -22.53
CA LYS A 477 8.58 3.70 -22.78
C LYS A 477 8.03 4.61 -21.68
N LEU A 478 8.29 4.30 -20.41
CA LEU A 478 7.89 5.17 -19.30
C LEU A 478 8.58 6.53 -19.34
N GLY A 479 9.86 6.59 -19.74
CA GLY A 479 10.59 7.83 -19.95
C GLY A 479 9.99 8.68 -21.07
N GLN A 480 9.59 8.05 -22.19
CA GLN A 480 8.88 8.73 -23.27
C GLN A 480 7.55 9.31 -22.78
N PHE A 481 6.78 8.55 -22.01
CA PHE A 481 5.53 9.04 -21.41
C PHE A 481 5.77 10.20 -20.45
N GLN A 482 6.79 10.10 -19.58
CA GLN A 482 7.14 11.18 -18.66
C GLN A 482 7.40 12.49 -19.42
N THR A 483 8.21 12.44 -20.49
CA THR A 483 8.51 13.60 -21.32
C THR A 483 7.25 14.15 -22.02
N TYR A 484 6.43 13.27 -22.60
CA TYR A 484 5.19 13.67 -23.28
C TYR A 484 4.19 14.34 -22.33
N LEU A 485 4.05 13.83 -21.11
CA LEU A 485 3.13 14.38 -20.12
C LEU A 485 3.54 15.77 -19.60
N GLN A 486 4.79 16.21 -19.81
CA GLN A 486 5.21 17.57 -19.43
C GLN A 486 4.52 18.65 -20.29
N THR A 487 4.27 18.34 -21.56
CA THR A 487 3.68 19.27 -22.52
C THR A 487 2.25 18.90 -22.93
N TYR A 488 1.63 17.94 -22.22
CA TYR A 488 0.27 17.48 -22.55
C TYR A 488 -0.75 18.62 -22.39
N PRO A 489 -1.51 18.96 -23.43
CA PRO A 489 -2.46 20.06 -23.37
C PRO A 489 -3.73 19.66 -22.61
N CYS A 490 -3.94 20.26 -21.43
CA CYS A 490 -5.19 20.10 -20.68
C CYS A 490 -6.21 21.16 -21.09
N ARG A 491 -7.40 20.73 -21.53
CA ARG A 491 -8.51 21.60 -21.90
C ARG A 491 -9.62 21.65 -20.83
N ARG A 492 -9.70 20.61 -20.00
CA ARG A 492 -10.73 20.43 -18.97
C ARG A 492 -10.12 20.07 -17.64
N TYR A 493 -10.80 20.43 -16.57
CA TYR A 493 -10.37 20.09 -15.20
C TYR A 493 -10.19 18.59 -14.97
N SER A 494 -11.05 17.77 -15.56
CA SER A 494 -10.94 16.31 -15.49
C SER A 494 -9.66 15.78 -16.13
N GLU A 495 -9.18 16.42 -17.20
CA GLU A 495 -7.90 16.10 -17.84
C GLU A 495 -6.73 16.51 -16.96
N LEU A 496 -6.80 17.68 -16.31
CA LEU A 496 -5.78 18.13 -15.34
C LEU A 496 -5.64 17.15 -14.17
N LEU A 497 -6.76 16.69 -13.61
CA LEU A 497 -6.77 15.66 -12.57
C LEU A 497 -6.11 14.36 -13.03
N ALA A 498 -6.51 13.89 -14.22
CA ALA A 498 -5.98 12.66 -14.80
C ALA A 498 -4.47 12.79 -15.10
N LEU A 499 -4.04 13.93 -15.67
CA LEU A 499 -2.64 14.24 -15.97
C LEU A 499 -1.79 14.27 -14.69
N SER A 500 -2.24 15.03 -13.68
CA SER A 500 -1.51 15.16 -12.41
C SER A 500 -1.32 13.80 -11.73
N GLN A 501 -2.38 12.98 -11.68
CA GLN A 501 -2.28 11.63 -11.14
C GLN A 501 -1.36 10.74 -11.97
N LEU A 502 -1.46 10.80 -13.31
CA LEU A 502 -0.67 9.96 -14.21
C LEU A 502 0.82 10.30 -14.15
N LYS A 503 1.18 11.58 -14.00
CA LYS A 503 2.59 12.00 -13.78
C LYS A 503 3.20 11.30 -12.56
N LEU A 504 2.50 11.30 -11.43
CA LEU A 504 2.95 10.60 -10.21
C LEU A 504 3.03 9.09 -10.39
N MET A 505 2.05 8.49 -11.09
CA MET A 505 2.04 7.05 -11.40
C MET A 505 3.23 6.66 -12.28
N ILE A 506 3.52 7.41 -13.33
CA ILE A 506 4.64 7.15 -14.24
C ILE A 506 5.98 7.27 -13.50
N LEU A 507 6.16 8.30 -12.68
CA LEU A 507 7.39 8.44 -11.87
C LEU A 507 7.57 7.25 -10.92
N THR A 508 6.53 6.83 -10.21
CA THR A 508 6.61 5.64 -9.34
C THR A 508 6.89 4.36 -10.13
N ALA A 509 6.29 4.19 -11.31
CA ALA A 509 6.57 3.05 -12.18
C ALA A 509 8.03 3.05 -12.68
N LEU A 510 8.59 4.23 -12.98
CA LEU A 510 10.02 4.38 -13.33
C LEU A 510 10.92 3.97 -12.17
N LEU A 511 10.67 4.46 -10.94
CA LEU A 511 11.46 4.09 -9.76
C LEU A 511 11.46 2.58 -9.51
N ILE A 512 10.30 1.91 -9.70
CA ILE A 512 10.19 0.45 -9.60
C ILE A 512 10.99 -0.24 -10.70
N THR A 513 10.87 0.24 -11.94
CA THR A 513 11.51 -0.39 -13.10
C THR A 513 13.02 -0.21 -13.06
N GLU A 514 13.51 0.96 -12.63
CA GLU A 514 14.94 1.25 -12.45
C GLU A 514 15.56 0.37 -11.37
N ALA A 515 14.94 0.28 -10.21
CA ALA A 515 15.40 -0.60 -9.14
C ALA A 515 15.45 -2.07 -9.60
N ALA A 516 14.42 -2.52 -10.36
CA ALA A 516 14.39 -3.86 -10.93
C ALA A 516 15.45 -4.09 -12.02
N TRP A 517 15.80 -3.05 -12.78
CA TRP A 517 16.88 -3.09 -13.76
C TRP A 517 18.26 -3.19 -13.09
N GLU A 518 18.48 -2.40 -12.04
CA GLU A 518 19.76 -2.33 -11.32
C GLU A 518 20.08 -3.62 -10.57
N ARG A 519 19.07 -4.24 -9.96
CA ARG A 519 19.25 -5.53 -9.26
C ARG A 519 19.36 -6.68 -10.26
N GLN A 520 20.55 -7.25 -10.37
CA GLN A 520 20.83 -8.40 -11.25
C GLN A 520 20.47 -9.74 -10.57
N GLU A 521 20.53 -9.81 -9.24
CA GLU A 521 20.29 -11.03 -8.48
C GLU A 521 18.79 -11.26 -8.25
N SER A 522 18.33 -12.49 -8.52
CA SER A 522 17.00 -12.94 -8.13
C SER A 522 16.94 -13.18 -6.62
N LEU A 523 16.03 -12.49 -5.93
CA LEU A 523 15.85 -12.60 -4.49
C LEU A 523 14.39 -12.30 -4.11
N GLY A 524 13.78 -13.15 -3.27
CA GLY A 524 12.42 -12.96 -2.80
C GLY A 524 11.41 -12.71 -3.93
N ALA A 525 10.72 -11.60 -3.90
CA ALA A 525 9.73 -11.20 -4.91
C ALA A 525 10.33 -10.65 -6.21
N HIS A 526 11.63 -10.40 -6.26
CA HIS A 526 12.33 -10.02 -7.50
C HIS A 526 12.95 -11.25 -8.13
N TYR A 527 12.48 -11.63 -9.33
CA TYR A 527 12.97 -12.81 -10.04
C TYR A 527 13.25 -12.48 -11.50
N ARG A 528 14.50 -12.69 -11.92
CA ARG A 528 14.99 -12.51 -13.29
C ARG A 528 15.33 -13.85 -13.94
N VAL A 529 15.20 -13.91 -15.27
CA VAL A 529 15.47 -15.12 -16.08
C VAL A 529 16.67 -14.96 -17.00
N ASP A 530 17.42 -13.89 -16.85
CA ASP A 530 18.64 -13.54 -17.61
C ASP A 530 19.83 -13.35 -16.68
#